data_e6f4ef63ca5f3bf2075fe7727fa5f627
#
_entry.id   e6f4ef63ca5f3bf2075fe7727fa5f627
#
_cell.length_a   1.000
_cell.length_b   1.000
_cell.length_c   1.000
_cell.angle_alpha   90.00
_cell.angle_beta   90.00
_cell.angle_gamma   90.00
#
_symmetry.space_group_name_H-M   'P 1'
#
loop_
_entity.id
_entity.type
_entity.pdbx_description
1 polymer ?
#
loop_
_entity_poly.entity_id
_entity_poly.type
_entity_poly.pdbx_seq_one_letter_code
_entity_poly.pdbx_strand_id
1 'polypeptide(L)'
;RLLLDSKSIFEDQLEAVEATSQSKGYDYTDLALLTDGLRSEREQGITIDVAYRYFATPTRKFIIADTPGHVQYTRNMVTGASTADLGLVLVDARQGLTEQSRRHAVILSLLRVPHLVLAVNKMDLVGYDQSTYEKIHAEFTQFATKLNIPDLEVIPISALKGDNVVERSENMSWYSGPTLMHHLEHVHVASDRDLVDVRFPVQYVVRPKSDEYHDYRGYYGQLSGGVMKPGDE
;
A
#
# COMPACT_ATOMS: atom_id res chain seq x y z
N ARG A 1 -9.72 -5.34 -2.18
CA ARG A 1 -9.73 -6.78 -1.97
C ARG A 1 -9.10 -7.16 -0.63
N LEU A 2 -7.90 -6.71 -0.30
CA LEU A 2 -7.25 -6.97 1.00
C LEU A 2 -8.20 -6.74 2.19
N LEU A 3 -8.86 -5.58 2.23
CA LEU A 3 -9.81 -5.23 3.29
C LEU A 3 -11.02 -6.17 3.35
N LEU A 4 -11.50 -6.63 2.21
CA LEU A 4 -12.63 -7.56 2.12
C LEU A 4 -12.24 -8.93 2.66
N ASP A 5 -11.17 -9.51 2.13
CA ASP A 5 -10.75 -10.89 2.45
C ASP A 5 -10.18 -11.00 3.87
N SER A 6 -9.60 -9.90 4.42
CA SER A 6 -9.19 -9.82 5.82
C SER A 6 -10.35 -9.59 6.79
N LYS A 7 -11.61 -9.54 6.30
CA LYS A 7 -12.83 -9.26 7.09
C LYS A 7 -12.75 -7.96 7.89
N SER A 8 -12.06 -6.96 7.32
CA SER A 8 -11.85 -5.66 7.96
C SER A 8 -12.88 -4.60 7.54
N ILE A 9 -13.88 -5.00 6.76
CA ILE A 9 -15.00 -4.16 6.33
C ILE A 9 -16.23 -4.55 7.12
N PHE A 10 -16.98 -3.56 7.60
CA PHE A 10 -18.26 -3.78 8.25
C PHE A 10 -19.32 -4.23 7.23
N GLU A 11 -20.22 -5.13 7.65
CA GLU A 11 -21.25 -5.71 6.78
C GLU A 11 -22.14 -4.65 6.14
N ASP A 12 -22.54 -3.62 6.88
CA ASP A 12 -23.36 -2.52 6.40
C ASP A 12 -22.67 -1.71 5.28
N GLN A 13 -21.35 -1.54 5.36
CA GLN A 13 -20.56 -0.88 4.32
C GLN A 13 -20.48 -1.75 3.06
N LEU A 14 -20.33 -3.05 3.23
CA LEU A 14 -20.28 -3.98 2.08
C LEU A 14 -21.62 -4.02 1.36
N GLU A 15 -22.73 -4.13 2.09
CA GLU A 15 -24.10 -4.09 1.52
C GLU A 15 -24.35 -2.80 0.74
N ALA A 16 -23.92 -1.64 1.27
CA ALA A 16 -24.04 -0.35 0.59
C ALA A 16 -23.26 -0.30 -0.72
N VAL A 17 -22.06 -0.89 -0.76
CA VAL A 17 -21.22 -0.96 -1.96
C VAL A 17 -21.81 -1.93 -2.98
N GLU A 18 -22.32 -3.07 -2.55
CA GLU A 18 -22.99 -4.04 -3.41
C GLU A 18 -24.24 -3.44 -4.08
N ALA A 19 -25.09 -2.80 -3.28
CA ALA A 19 -26.29 -2.11 -3.81
C ALA A 19 -25.92 -1.01 -4.83
N THR A 20 -24.84 -0.26 -4.57
CA THR A 20 -24.36 0.78 -5.49
C THR A 20 -23.79 0.17 -6.77
N SER A 21 -23.02 -0.93 -6.67
CA SER A 21 -22.46 -1.64 -7.83
C SER A 21 -23.57 -2.19 -8.74
N GLN A 22 -24.59 -2.81 -8.14
CA GLN A 22 -25.76 -3.31 -8.86
C GLN A 22 -26.54 -2.16 -9.55
N SER A 23 -26.71 -1.02 -8.86
CA SER A 23 -27.39 0.13 -9.44
C SER A 23 -26.68 0.73 -10.66
N LYS A 24 -25.35 0.55 -10.74
CA LYS A 24 -24.51 0.93 -11.88
C LYS A 24 -24.46 -0.13 -12.98
N GLY A 25 -25.15 -1.27 -12.80
CA GLY A 25 -25.21 -2.36 -13.78
C GLY A 25 -23.96 -3.26 -13.82
N TYR A 26 -23.15 -3.23 -12.77
CA TYR A 26 -22.01 -4.14 -12.66
C TYR A 26 -22.48 -5.52 -12.19
N ASP A 27 -21.88 -6.57 -12.74
CA ASP A 27 -22.05 -7.97 -12.35
C ASP A 27 -21.10 -8.40 -11.22
N TYR A 28 -20.31 -7.47 -10.70
CA TYR A 28 -19.39 -7.64 -9.60
C TYR A 28 -19.46 -6.48 -8.60
N THR A 29 -19.02 -6.70 -7.38
CA THR A 29 -18.90 -5.66 -6.34
C THR A 29 -17.69 -4.77 -6.61
N ASP A 30 -17.94 -3.48 -6.90
CA ASP A 30 -16.88 -2.50 -7.13
C ASP A 30 -16.30 -2.03 -5.79
N LEU A 31 -15.24 -2.71 -5.35
CA LEU A 31 -14.56 -2.42 -4.07
C LEU A 31 -13.82 -1.07 -4.06
N ALA A 32 -13.61 -0.42 -5.21
CA ALA A 32 -13.02 0.92 -5.25
C ALA A 32 -13.92 1.94 -4.54
N LEU A 33 -15.24 1.73 -4.56
CA LEU A 33 -16.19 2.58 -3.83
C LEU A 33 -15.97 2.64 -2.31
N LEU A 34 -15.23 1.68 -1.74
CA LEU A 34 -14.83 1.70 -0.32
C LEU A 34 -13.73 2.72 -0.04
N THR A 35 -12.84 2.94 -1.00
CA THR A 35 -11.66 3.81 -0.84
C THR A 35 -11.87 5.20 -1.40
N ASP A 36 -12.69 5.33 -2.45
CA ASP A 36 -12.96 6.59 -3.13
C ASP A 36 -13.78 7.56 -2.26
N GLY A 37 -13.08 8.48 -1.60
CA GLY A 37 -13.68 9.45 -0.68
C GLY A 37 -14.31 10.66 -1.37
N LEU A 38 -13.71 11.11 -2.48
CA LEU A 38 -14.13 12.29 -3.20
C LEU A 38 -15.20 11.98 -4.26
N ARG A 39 -16.13 12.92 -4.43
CA ARG A 39 -17.14 12.82 -5.50
C ARG A 39 -16.49 12.74 -6.89
N SER A 40 -15.44 13.55 -7.12
CA SER A 40 -14.68 13.57 -8.37
C SER A 40 -13.96 12.25 -8.67
N GLU A 41 -13.47 11.54 -7.65
CA GLU A 41 -12.88 10.19 -7.80
C GLU A 41 -13.93 9.20 -8.29
N ARG A 42 -15.10 9.20 -7.67
CA ARG A 42 -16.24 8.32 -8.06
C ARG A 42 -16.80 8.62 -9.45
N GLU A 43 -16.75 9.90 -9.88
CA GLU A 43 -17.21 10.30 -11.22
C GLU A 43 -16.20 9.97 -12.31
N GLN A 44 -14.90 10.08 -12.01
CA GLN A 44 -13.81 9.84 -12.97
C GLN A 44 -13.26 8.41 -12.93
N GLY A 45 -13.54 7.64 -11.86
CA GLY A 45 -13.02 6.29 -11.66
C GLY A 45 -11.50 6.24 -11.46
N ILE A 46 -10.91 7.32 -10.91
CA ILE A 46 -9.49 7.42 -10.61
C ILE A 46 -9.28 8.03 -9.22
N THR A 47 -8.26 7.58 -8.52
CA THR A 47 -7.81 8.18 -7.25
C THR A 47 -7.14 9.53 -7.53
N ILE A 48 -7.52 10.58 -6.81
CA ILE A 48 -6.99 11.95 -6.95
C ILE A 48 -6.13 12.33 -5.76
N ASP A 49 -6.61 12.06 -4.55
CA ASP A 49 -5.92 12.39 -3.30
C ASP A 49 -5.51 11.14 -2.53
N VAL A 50 -4.71 11.30 -1.47
CA VAL A 50 -4.28 10.19 -0.62
C VAL A 50 -5.39 9.83 0.34
N ALA A 51 -5.84 8.57 0.30
CA ALA A 51 -6.79 8.04 1.26
C ALA A 51 -6.10 7.07 2.22
N TYR A 52 -6.27 7.31 3.53
CA TYR A 52 -5.72 6.44 4.57
C TYR A 52 -6.79 5.48 5.08
N ARG A 53 -6.46 4.19 5.12
CA ARG A 53 -7.32 3.13 5.68
C ARG A 53 -6.54 2.32 6.70
N TYR A 54 -7.22 1.96 7.75
CA TYR A 54 -6.63 1.23 8.87
C TYR A 54 -7.28 -0.14 8.96
N PHE A 55 -6.48 -1.17 9.09
CA PHE A 55 -6.97 -2.51 9.39
C PHE A 55 -5.95 -3.28 10.23
N ALA A 56 -6.38 -4.37 10.82
CA ALA A 56 -5.52 -5.20 11.64
C ALA A 56 -5.80 -6.67 11.38
N THR A 57 -4.73 -7.44 11.38
CA THR A 57 -4.80 -8.90 11.52
C THR A 57 -4.40 -9.28 12.94
N PRO A 58 -4.53 -10.54 13.36
CA PRO A 58 -4.04 -10.97 14.68
C PRO A 58 -2.55 -10.69 14.91
N THR A 59 -1.76 -10.61 13.84
CA THR A 59 -0.30 -10.48 13.89
C THR A 59 0.19 -9.05 13.71
N ARG A 60 -0.51 -8.21 12.92
CA ARG A 60 -0.02 -6.87 12.57
C ARG A 60 -1.16 -5.87 12.33
N LYS A 61 -0.89 -4.61 12.69
CA LYS A 61 -1.72 -3.46 12.31
C LYS A 61 -1.15 -2.79 11.08
N PHE A 62 -2.04 -2.39 10.17
CA PHE A 62 -1.67 -1.79 8.89
C PHE A 62 -2.33 -0.43 8.70
N ILE A 63 -1.60 0.46 8.07
CA ILE A 63 -2.09 1.72 7.52
C ILE A 63 -1.87 1.65 6.02
N ILE A 64 -2.95 1.61 5.24
CA ILE A 64 -2.88 1.70 3.79
C ILE A 64 -2.98 3.18 3.42
N ALA A 65 -1.97 3.69 2.71
CA ALA A 65 -2.06 4.96 1.99
C ALA A 65 -2.39 4.64 0.53
N ASP A 66 -3.66 4.75 0.16
CA ASP A 66 -4.09 4.62 -1.23
C ASP A 66 -3.75 5.91 -1.98
N THR A 67 -2.91 5.79 -3.01
CA THR A 67 -2.33 6.94 -3.71
C THR A 67 -2.70 6.92 -5.18
N PRO A 68 -2.87 8.09 -5.81
CA PRO A 68 -3.20 8.16 -7.22
C PRO A 68 -2.07 7.61 -8.10
N GLY A 69 -2.48 6.82 -9.11
CA GLY A 69 -1.57 6.28 -10.12
C GLY A 69 -1.34 7.20 -11.32
N HIS A 70 -2.15 8.25 -11.50
CA HIS A 70 -2.09 9.12 -12.67
C HIS A 70 -0.96 10.16 -12.57
N VAL A 71 -0.30 10.44 -13.70
CA VAL A 71 0.88 11.36 -13.77
C VAL A 71 0.60 12.73 -13.15
N GLN A 72 -0.59 13.28 -13.38
CA GLN A 72 -0.97 14.61 -12.88
C GLN A 72 -0.98 14.71 -11.35
N TYR A 73 -1.18 13.58 -10.67
CA TYR A 73 -1.28 13.50 -9.21
C TYR A 73 -0.05 12.90 -8.53
N THR A 74 1.08 12.86 -9.23
CA THR A 74 2.35 12.31 -8.69
C THR A 74 2.75 12.94 -7.35
N ARG A 75 2.43 14.23 -7.11
CA ARG A 75 2.69 14.89 -5.81
C ARG A 75 1.97 14.18 -4.66
N ASN A 76 0.72 13.80 -4.86
CA ASN A 76 -0.07 13.11 -3.83
C ASN A 76 0.48 11.69 -3.60
N MET A 77 0.92 11.01 -4.66
CA MET A 77 1.62 9.73 -4.53
C MET A 77 2.90 9.86 -3.67
N VAL A 78 3.72 10.89 -3.89
CA VAL A 78 4.91 11.17 -3.08
C VAL A 78 4.54 11.42 -1.61
N THR A 79 3.45 12.15 -1.35
CA THR A 79 2.96 12.40 0.01
C THR A 79 2.62 11.11 0.75
N GLY A 80 1.84 10.21 0.14
CA GLY A 80 1.52 8.92 0.75
C GLY A 80 2.74 8.01 0.92
N ALA A 81 3.62 7.99 -0.07
CA ALA A 81 4.82 7.14 -0.06
C ALA A 81 5.89 7.59 0.95
N SER A 82 5.94 8.89 1.30
CA SER A 82 6.98 9.45 2.17
C SER A 82 6.98 8.90 3.61
N THR A 83 5.88 8.31 4.04
CA THR A 83 5.73 7.71 5.38
C THR A 83 5.54 6.20 5.35
N ALA A 84 5.69 5.58 4.17
CA ALA A 84 5.46 4.16 3.99
C ALA A 84 6.70 3.33 4.36
N ASP A 85 6.50 2.25 5.08
CA ASP A 85 7.52 1.23 5.33
C ASP A 85 7.63 0.25 4.13
N LEU A 86 6.58 0.14 3.31
CA LEU A 86 6.53 -0.73 2.13
C LEU A 86 5.74 -0.05 1.01
N GLY A 87 6.27 -0.09 -0.20
CA GLY A 87 5.59 0.36 -1.41
C GLY A 87 5.00 -0.82 -2.19
N LEU A 88 3.71 -0.74 -2.52
CA LEU A 88 3.02 -1.71 -3.36
C LEU A 88 2.74 -1.09 -4.73
N VAL A 89 3.43 -1.56 -5.76
CA VAL A 89 3.20 -1.14 -7.15
C VAL A 89 2.37 -2.17 -7.89
N LEU A 90 1.26 -1.76 -8.49
CA LEU A 90 0.40 -2.63 -9.27
C LEU A 90 0.71 -2.52 -10.76
N VAL A 91 0.76 -3.67 -11.42
CA VAL A 91 0.95 -3.78 -12.88
C VAL A 91 -0.17 -4.65 -13.46
N ASP A 92 -0.81 -4.19 -14.54
CA ASP A 92 -1.78 -4.98 -15.28
C ASP A 92 -1.03 -6.03 -16.13
N ALA A 93 -1.29 -7.32 -15.88
CA ALA A 93 -0.63 -8.43 -16.56
C ALA A 93 -0.77 -8.38 -18.09
N ARG A 94 -1.85 -7.79 -18.60
CA ARG A 94 -2.08 -7.63 -20.05
C ARG A 94 -1.15 -6.60 -20.70
N GLN A 95 -0.76 -5.56 -19.93
CA GLN A 95 0.04 -4.44 -20.44
C GLN A 95 1.53 -4.58 -20.12
N GLY A 96 1.85 -5.33 -19.05
CA GLY A 96 3.21 -5.42 -18.54
C GLY A 96 3.68 -4.11 -17.89
N LEU A 97 4.99 -3.91 -17.85
CA LEU A 97 5.59 -2.72 -17.24
C LEU A 97 5.39 -1.48 -18.10
N THR A 98 4.68 -0.52 -17.54
CA THR A 98 4.48 0.81 -18.15
C THR A 98 5.54 1.80 -17.66
N GLU A 99 5.66 2.94 -18.36
CA GLU A 99 6.49 4.05 -17.87
C GLU A 99 6.08 4.52 -16.49
N GLN A 100 4.77 4.49 -16.21
CA GLN A 100 4.23 4.91 -14.92
C GLN A 100 4.62 3.96 -13.80
N SER A 101 4.58 2.63 -14.03
CA SER A 101 5.04 1.64 -13.05
C SER A 101 6.51 1.84 -12.70
N ARG A 102 7.35 2.11 -13.70
CA ARG A 102 8.78 2.42 -13.50
C ARG A 102 8.97 3.71 -12.71
N ARG A 103 8.20 4.77 -13.04
CA ARG A 103 8.24 6.06 -12.34
C ARG A 103 7.89 5.89 -10.85
N HIS A 104 6.87 5.12 -10.53
CA HIS A 104 6.49 4.85 -9.14
C HIS A 104 7.61 4.14 -8.39
N ALA A 105 8.23 3.12 -8.98
CA ALA A 105 9.35 2.42 -8.35
C ALA A 105 10.57 3.34 -8.14
N VAL A 106 10.86 4.24 -9.08
CA VAL A 106 11.92 5.26 -8.92
C VAL A 106 11.61 6.20 -7.76
N ILE A 107 10.38 6.69 -7.65
CA ILE A 107 9.96 7.58 -6.55
C ILE A 107 10.11 6.87 -5.21
N LEU A 108 9.65 5.62 -5.08
CA LEU A 108 9.81 4.83 -3.86
C LEU A 108 11.29 4.66 -3.48
N SER A 109 12.15 4.38 -4.46
CA SER A 109 13.60 4.29 -4.27
C SER A 109 14.21 5.62 -3.79
N LEU A 110 13.83 6.76 -4.40
CA LEU A 110 14.29 8.09 -3.99
C LEU A 110 13.84 8.47 -2.59
N LEU A 111 12.65 8.05 -2.19
CA LEU A 111 12.11 8.23 -0.85
C LEU A 111 12.70 7.23 0.17
N ARG A 112 13.56 6.30 -0.31
CA ARG A 112 14.19 5.26 0.50
C ARG A 112 13.19 4.35 1.20
N VAL A 113 12.07 4.04 0.54
CA VAL A 113 11.15 3.02 1.01
C VAL A 113 11.86 1.66 0.91
N PRO A 114 12.09 0.95 2.04
CA PRO A 114 13.01 -0.19 2.06
C PRO A 114 12.44 -1.44 1.39
N HIS A 115 11.13 -1.61 1.41
CA HIS A 115 10.46 -2.79 0.86
C HIS A 115 9.59 -2.39 -0.33
N LEU A 116 9.74 -3.11 -1.44
CA LEU A 116 8.92 -2.96 -2.63
C LEU A 116 8.24 -4.28 -2.99
N VAL A 117 6.93 -4.24 -3.16
CA VAL A 117 6.17 -5.32 -3.74
C VAL A 117 5.66 -4.90 -5.11
N LEU A 118 5.98 -5.68 -6.13
CA LEU A 118 5.32 -5.58 -7.43
C LEU A 118 4.17 -6.59 -7.48
N ALA A 119 2.94 -6.13 -7.47
CA ALA A 119 1.77 -6.98 -7.67
C ALA A 119 1.42 -7.03 -9.17
N VAL A 120 1.64 -8.18 -9.79
CA VAL A 120 1.21 -8.45 -11.17
C VAL A 120 -0.27 -8.84 -11.13
N ASN A 121 -1.12 -7.83 -11.31
CA ASN A 121 -2.57 -7.93 -11.13
C ASN A 121 -3.27 -8.29 -12.44
N LYS A 122 -4.52 -8.75 -12.31
CA LYS A 122 -5.39 -9.18 -13.40
C LYS A 122 -4.88 -10.43 -14.11
N MET A 123 -4.25 -11.34 -13.36
CA MET A 123 -3.81 -12.63 -13.89
C MET A 123 -4.97 -13.47 -14.45
N ASP A 124 -6.19 -13.28 -13.93
CA ASP A 124 -7.42 -13.88 -14.46
C ASP A 124 -7.69 -13.49 -15.92
N LEU A 125 -7.32 -12.27 -16.35
CA LEU A 125 -7.54 -11.80 -17.72
C LEU A 125 -6.50 -12.28 -18.74
N VAL A 126 -5.41 -12.90 -18.26
CA VAL A 126 -4.39 -13.53 -19.10
C VAL A 126 -4.38 -15.06 -18.90
N GLY A 127 -5.48 -15.63 -18.37
CA GLY A 127 -5.62 -17.08 -18.16
C GLY A 127 -4.61 -17.66 -17.16
N TYR A 128 -4.14 -16.85 -16.21
CA TYR A 128 -3.14 -17.23 -15.19
C TYR A 128 -1.83 -17.76 -15.79
N ASP A 129 -1.46 -17.23 -16.97
CA ASP A 129 -0.30 -17.70 -17.72
C ASP A 129 1.02 -17.40 -17.00
N GLN A 130 1.77 -18.47 -16.73
CA GLN A 130 3.07 -18.41 -16.07
C GLN A 130 4.09 -17.60 -16.88
N SER A 131 4.11 -17.76 -18.21
CA SER A 131 5.10 -17.10 -19.06
C SER A 131 4.92 -15.58 -19.07
N THR A 132 3.69 -15.10 -19.01
CA THR A 132 3.37 -13.67 -18.86
C THR A 132 3.90 -13.10 -17.55
N TYR A 133 3.72 -13.83 -16.45
CA TYR A 133 4.27 -13.43 -15.16
C TYR A 133 5.80 -13.43 -15.18
N GLU A 134 6.44 -14.48 -15.63
CA GLU A 134 7.90 -14.61 -15.67
C GLU A 134 8.55 -13.49 -16.49
N LYS A 135 7.94 -13.12 -17.62
CA LYS A 135 8.41 -11.99 -18.43
C LYS A 135 8.38 -10.67 -17.64
N ILE A 136 7.27 -10.37 -16.98
CA ILE A 136 7.13 -9.14 -16.19
C ILE A 136 8.08 -9.16 -15.00
N HIS A 137 8.19 -10.29 -14.32
CA HIS A 137 9.11 -10.50 -13.21
C HIS A 137 10.56 -10.25 -13.63
N ALA A 138 11.03 -10.86 -14.71
CA ALA A 138 12.39 -10.69 -15.19
C ALA A 138 12.68 -9.25 -15.60
N GLU A 139 11.77 -8.62 -16.35
CA GLU A 139 11.89 -7.24 -16.80
C GLU A 139 11.95 -6.26 -15.62
N PHE A 140 11.09 -6.44 -14.61
CA PHE A 140 11.10 -5.56 -13.44
C PHE A 140 12.32 -5.80 -12.56
N THR A 141 12.72 -7.03 -12.33
CA THR A 141 13.93 -7.36 -11.57
C THR A 141 15.16 -6.74 -12.22
N GLN A 142 15.30 -6.84 -13.54
CA GLN A 142 16.37 -6.18 -14.27
C GLN A 142 16.34 -4.65 -14.13
N PHE A 143 15.15 -4.06 -14.15
CA PHE A 143 14.99 -2.62 -13.92
C PHE A 143 15.36 -2.24 -12.48
N ALA A 144 14.90 -3.00 -11.50
CA ALA A 144 15.11 -2.76 -10.08
C ALA A 144 16.58 -2.83 -9.65
N THR A 145 17.44 -3.54 -10.39
CA THR A 145 18.90 -3.54 -10.12
C THR A 145 19.53 -2.14 -10.22
N LYS A 146 18.88 -1.22 -10.92
CA LYS A 146 19.32 0.19 -11.02
C LYS A 146 18.78 1.08 -9.92
N LEU A 147 17.87 0.53 -9.09
CA LEU A 147 17.25 1.22 -7.99
C LEU A 147 17.87 0.73 -6.68
N ASN A 148 17.95 1.63 -5.73
CA ASN A 148 18.50 1.32 -4.41
C ASN A 148 17.39 0.76 -3.49
N ILE A 149 16.78 -0.37 -3.88
CA ILE A 149 15.72 -1.04 -3.15
C ILE A 149 16.30 -2.33 -2.57
N PRO A 150 16.44 -2.43 -1.24
CA PRO A 150 17.08 -3.59 -0.61
C PRO A 150 16.22 -4.85 -0.65
N ASP A 151 14.91 -4.72 -0.63
CA ASP A 151 13.97 -5.84 -0.61
C ASP A 151 12.89 -5.67 -1.68
N LEU A 152 12.82 -6.66 -2.56
CA LEU A 152 11.88 -6.70 -3.70
C LEU A 152 11.18 -8.06 -3.74
N GLU A 153 9.86 -8.03 -3.69
CA GLU A 153 9.01 -9.21 -3.91
C GLU A 153 8.09 -8.97 -5.12
N VAL A 154 7.87 -10.02 -5.93
CA VAL A 154 6.98 -9.95 -7.09
C VAL A 154 5.90 -11.01 -6.95
N ILE A 155 4.65 -10.59 -6.85
CA ILE A 155 3.52 -11.47 -6.53
C ILE A 155 2.48 -11.41 -7.64
N PRO A 156 2.14 -12.54 -8.29
CA PRO A 156 1.03 -12.60 -9.25
C PRO A 156 -0.30 -12.69 -8.49
N ILE A 157 -1.23 -11.78 -8.81
CA ILE A 157 -2.53 -11.71 -8.14
C ILE A 157 -3.69 -11.54 -9.12
N SER A 158 -4.88 -11.90 -8.69
CA SER A 158 -6.12 -11.33 -9.22
C SER A 158 -6.87 -10.64 -8.09
N ALA A 159 -6.82 -9.31 -8.06
CA ALA A 159 -7.54 -8.55 -7.04
C ALA A 159 -9.06 -8.71 -7.16
N LEU A 160 -9.59 -8.96 -8.35
CA LEU A 160 -11.02 -9.20 -8.58
C LEU A 160 -11.46 -10.54 -7.98
N LYS A 161 -10.70 -11.59 -8.24
CA LYS A 161 -11.03 -12.97 -7.81
C LYS A 161 -10.52 -13.28 -6.40
N GLY A 162 -9.50 -12.58 -5.91
CA GLY A 162 -8.85 -12.82 -4.62
C GLY A 162 -7.63 -13.74 -4.70
N ASP A 163 -7.26 -14.19 -5.91
CA ASP A 163 -6.14 -15.10 -6.10
C ASP A 163 -4.82 -14.50 -5.60
N ASN A 164 -4.13 -15.19 -4.71
CA ASN A 164 -2.87 -14.82 -4.05
C ASN A 164 -2.93 -13.46 -3.29
N VAL A 165 -4.11 -12.96 -2.97
CA VAL A 165 -4.27 -11.77 -2.14
C VAL A 165 -4.17 -12.14 -0.66
N VAL A 166 -5.09 -12.93 -0.13
CA VAL A 166 -5.06 -13.52 1.21
C VAL A 166 -4.83 -15.01 1.13
N GLU A 167 -5.65 -15.70 0.36
CA GLU A 167 -5.55 -17.13 0.12
C GLU A 167 -4.70 -17.44 -1.11
N ARG A 168 -4.02 -18.58 -1.06
CA ARG A 168 -3.24 -19.08 -2.21
C ARG A 168 -4.16 -19.48 -3.34
N SER A 169 -3.82 -19.06 -4.56
CA SER A 169 -4.60 -19.38 -5.76
C SER A 169 -4.42 -20.86 -6.17
N GLU A 170 -5.50 -21.53 -6.46
CA GLU A 170 -5.49 -22.85 -7.10
C GLU A 170 -5.16 -22.73 -8.60
N ASN A 171 -5.47 -21.59 -9.22
CA ASN A 171 -5.24 -21.33 -10.64
C ASN A 171 -3.77 -21.07 -10.98
N MET A 172 -2.96 -20.70 -9.98
CA MET A 172 -1.53 -20.41 -10.13
C MET A 172 -0.67 -21.37 -9.33
N SER A 173 -0.89 -22.69 -9.51
CA SER A 173 -0.14 -23.75 -8.82
C SER A 173 1.37 -23.74 -9.09
N TRP A 174 1.79 -23.10 -10.18
CA TRP A 174 3.18 -22.86 -10.54
C TRP A 174 3.88 -21.80 -9.66
N TYR A 175 3.12 -20.96 -8.98
CA TYR A 175 3.68 -19.95 -8.10
C TYR A 175 3.87 -20.49 -6.69
N SER A 176 5.11 -20.53 -6.22
CA SER A 176 5.49 -21.05 -4.89
C SER A 176 5.76 -19.96 -3.84
N GLY A 177 5.76 -18.70 -4.26
CA GLY A 177 6.00 -17.55 -3.36
C GLY A 177 4.85 -17.29 -2.38
N PRO A 178 4.97 -16.25 -1.53
CA PRO A 178 3.94 -15.90 -0.54
C PRO A 178 2.71 -15.28 -1.20
N THR A 179 1.56 -15.34 -0.50
CA THR A 179 0.44 -14.46 -0.84
C THR A 179 0.75 -13.02 -0.40
N LEU A 180 0.04 -12.05 -0.96
CA LEU A 180 0.27 -10.64 -0.63
C LEU A 180 0.10 -10.40 0.88
N MET A 181 -0.97 -10.91 1.50
CA MET A 181 -1.19 -10.75 2.93
C MET A 181 -0.10 -11.42 3.76
N HIS A 182 0.29 -12.65 3.40
CA HIS A 182 1.37 -13.35 4.11
C HIS A 182 2.68 -12.54 4.06
N HIS A 183 3.04 -12.00 2.91
CA HIS A 183 4.24 -11.15 2.78
C HIS A 183 4.12 -9.90 3.66
N LEU A 184 2.99 -9.18 3.60
CA LEU A 184 2.76 -7.98 4.41
C LEU A 184 2.83 -8.25 5.93
N GLU A 185 2.37 -9.40 6.38
CA GLU A 185 2.44 -9.78 7.81
C GLU A 185 3.85 -10.12 8.28
N HIS A 186 4.69 -10.66 7.39
CA HIS A 186 6.00 -11.23 7.77
C HIS A 186 7.19 -10.37 7.35
N VAL A 187 7.01 -9.39 6.45
CA VAL A 187 8.08 -8.46 6.10
C VAL A 187 8.61 -7.75 7.34
N HIS A 188 9.92 -7.71 7.50
CA HIS A 188 10.56 -7.24 8.72
C HIS A 188 10.91 -5.75 8.62
N VAL A 189 10.00 -4.89 9.03
CA VAL A 189 10.15 -3.41 8.98
C VAL A 189 10.98 -2.82 10.14
N ALA A 190 11.36 -3.62 11.14
CA ALA A 190 12.04 -3.13 12.34
C ALA A 190 13.57 -3.07 12.21
N SER A 191 14.20 -3.87 11.33
CA SER A 191 15.65 -3.90 11.13
C SER A 191 16.22 -2.67 10.44
N ASP A 192 15.37 -1.87 9.82
CA ASP A 192 15.77 -0.69 9.05
C ASP A 192 15.90 0.57 9.92
N ARG A 193 15.54 0.47 11.19
CA ARG A 193 15.62 1.58 12.15
C ARG A 193 16.93 1.49 12.95
N ASP A 194 17.69 2.58 12.92
CA ASP A 194 18.75 2.81 13.88
C ASP A 194 18.12 2.94 15.28
N LEU A 195 18.39 1.96 16.16
CA LEU A 195 17.85 1.96 17.53
C LEU A 195 18.85 2.52 18.55
N VAL A 196 20.04 2.93 18.12
CA VAL A 196 21.12 3.40 19.00
C VAL A 196 21.05 4.92 19.17
N ASP A 197 21.05 5.66 18.07
CA ASP A 197 21.08 7.11 18.11
C ASP A 197 19.67 7.71 18.15
N VAL A 198 19.32 8.36 19.25
CA VAL A 198 18.03 9.04 19.38
C VAL A 198 18.00 10.27 18.47
N ARG A 199 17.06 10.27 17.51
CA ARG A 199 16.81 11.40 16.60
C ARG A 199 15.31 11.71 16.59
N PHE A 200 14.97 12.87 17.15
CA PHE A 200 13.59 13.34 17.25
C PHE A 200 13.45 14.70 16.53
N PRO A 201 13.12 14.70 15.22
CA PRO A 201 12.81 15.93 14.50
C PRO A 201 11.53 16.56 15.05
N VAL A 202 11.63 17.79 15.59
CA VAL A 202 10.46 18.52 16.06
C VAL A 202 9.66 19.01 14.86
N GLN A 203 8.44 18.51 14.69
CA GLN A 203 7.53 18.89 13.63
C GLN A 203 6.54 19.97 14.05
N TYR A 204 6.18 19.99 15.33
CA TYR A 204 5.21 20.94 15.85
C TYR A 204 5.46 21.23 17.34
N VAL A 205 5.16 22.46 17.77
CA VAL A 205 5.20 22.84 19.19
C VAL A 205 3.77 22.93 19.72
N VAL A 206 3.43 22.01 20.62
CA VAL A 206 2.12 21.96 21.28
C VAL A 206 2.06 23.01 22.37
N ARG A 207 1.10 23.91 22.27
CA ARG A 207 0.77 24.91 23.32
C ARG A 207 -0.73 24.84 23.53
N PRO A 208 -1.23 24.09 24.50
CA PRO A 208 -2.64 24.10 24.85
C PRO A 208 -2.98 25.53 25.35
N LYS A 209 -4.00 26.16 24.77
CA LYS A 209 -4.54 27.43 25.21
C LYS A 209 -5.64 27.16 26.25
N SER A 210 -5.30 26.50 27.35
CA SER A 210 -6.22 26.22 28.43
C SER A 210 -5.68 26.85 29.72
N ASP A 211 -6.55 27.28 30.59
CA ASP A 211 -6.17 27.89 31.89
C ASP A 211 -5.39 26.90 32.78
N GLU A 212 -5.64 25.61 32.62
CA GLU A 212 -4.99 24.55 33.37
C GLU A 212 -3.53 24.30 32.94
N TYR A 213 -3.16 24.63 31.70
CA TYR A 213 -1.82 24.37 31.13
C TYR A 213 -1.25 25.61 30.46
N HIS A 214 -1.38 26.77 31.12
CA HIS A 214 -1.05 28.10 30.59
C HIS A 214 0.38 28.21 30.04
N ASP A 215 1.36 27.62 30.73
CA ASP A 215 2.78 27.68 30.37
C ASP A 215 3.33 26.39 29.73
N TYR A 216 2.46 25.43 29.47
CA TYR A 216 2.91 24.14 28.87
C TYR A 216 3.43 24.32 27.45
N ARG A 217 4.59 23.77 27.20
CA ARG A 217 5.19 23.65 25.87
C ARG A 217 5.64 22.21 25.66
N GLY A 218 5.00 21.49 24.73
CA GLY A 218 5.39 20.17 24.31
C GLY A 218 5.95 20.19 22.89
N TYR A 219 6.88 19.30 22.61
CA TYR A 219 7.35 19.05 21.25
C TYR A 219 6.65 17.82 20.70
N TYR A 220 6.16 17.93 19.47
CA TYR A 220 5.54 16.85 18.74
C TYR A 220 6.40 16.51 17.53
N GLY A 221 6.58 15.22 17.26
CA GLY A 221 7.32 14.72 16.12
C GLY A 221 7.30 13.20 16.06
N GLN A 222 7.86 12.66 14.99
CA GLN A 222 8.07 11.23 14.85
C GLN A 222 9.53 10.91 15.13
N LEU A 223 9.78 9.92 15.97
CA LEU A 223 11.12 9.43 16.25
C LEU A 223 11.72 8.81 14.97
N SER A 224 12.84 9.37 14.48
CA SER A 224 13.52 8.91 13.26
C SER A 224 14.60 7.88 13.55
N GLY A 225 15.07 7.79 14.78
CA GLY A 225 16.05 6.81 15.25
C GLY A 225 16.05 6.73 16.76
N GLY A 226 16.65 5.68 17.30
CA GLY A 226 16.75 5.43 18.73
C GLY A 226 15.44 4.97 19.37
N VAL A 227 15.48 4.85 20.70
CA VAL A 227 14.33 4.52 21.55
C VAL A 227 14.23 5.56 22.65
N MET A 228 13.03 6.14 22.85
CA MET A 228 12.71 7.03 23.96
C MET A 228 11.61 6.41 24.81
N LYS A 229 11.76 6.45 26.11
CA LYS A 229 10.76 5.99 27.07
C LYS A 229 10.30 7.17 27.94
N PRO A 230 9.06 7.16 28.44
CA PRO A 230 8.63 8.15 29.42
C PRO A 230 9.55 8.12 30.64
N GLY A 231 10.13 9.29 30.98
CA GLY A 231 11.07 9.42 32.10
C GLY A 231 12.56 9.39 31.72
N ASP A 232 12.91 9.15 30.45
CA ASP A 232 14.28 9.33 29.97
C ASP A 232 14.64 10.83 29.99
N GLU A 233 15.86 11.16 30.45
CA GLU A 233 16.43 12.52 30.50
C GLU A 233 17.35 12.79 29.29
#